data_f26e5441cb37fcea515d7fb9709f37aa
#
_entry.id   f26e5441cb37fcea515d7fb9709f37aa
#
_cell.length_a   1.000
_cell.length_b   1.000
_cell.length_c   1.000
_cell.angle_alpha   90.00
_cell.angle_beta   90.00
_cell.angle_gamma   90.00
#
_symmetry.space_group_name_H-M   'P 1'
#
loop_
_entity.id
_entity.type
_entity.pdbx_description
1 polymer ?
#
loop_
_entity_poly.entity_id
_entity_poly.type
_entity_poly.pdbx_seq_one_letter_code
_entity_poly.pdbx_strand_id
1 'polypeptide(L)'
;NVHSHIDHLLTMLRQAKQDGVQRVFCHILLDGRDVPATSALSYVEQLEQTLAELNDDTFTGKIASGGGRMYITMDRYEADWDMVKRGFDCHVHGVGRQFPDAKTAIETYRAETGCIDQDLHEFVIAENGAPVGTVKPGDSVILFNFRGDRALEISRAMDDPNFDKFDRGEFHDVLYAGMLEYDGDAHIPSRYLVEPPDIEHTLTELLVSQGINEYALSETQKYGHVTY
;
A
#
# COMPACT_ATOMS: atom_id res chain seq x y z
N ASN A 1 -2.76 11.08 5.50
CA ASN A 1 -1.42 11.08 4.92
C ASN A 1 -1.50 11.25 3.40
N VAL A 2 -0.39 11.51 2.73
CA VAL A 2 -0.37 11.77 1.26
C VAL A 2 -0.59 10.52 0.41
N HIS A 3 -0.53 9.34 0.98
CA HIS A 3 -0.69 8.07 0.24
C HIS A 3 -2.13 7.55 0.28
N SER A 4 -2.85 7.73 1.39
CA SER A 4 -4.20 7.20 1.57
C SER A 4 -4.93 7.85 2.74
N HIS A 5 -6.22 7.56 2.88
CA HIS A 5 -7.05 7.95 4.03
C HIS A 5 -7.81 6.75 4.56
N ILE A 6 -7.81 6.57 5.88
CA ILE A 6 -8.41 5.37 6.51
C ILE A 6 -9.91 5.24 6.20
N ASP A 7 -10.67 6.34 6.18
CA ASP A 7 -12.12 6.31 5.91
C ASP A 7 -12.43 5.77 4.51
N HIS A 8 -11.57 6.01 3.51
CA HIS A 8 -11.74 5.44 2.18
C HIS A 8 -11.59 3.92 2.21
N LEU A 9 -10.58 3.39 2.95
CA LEU A 9 -10.42 1.95 3.13
C LEU A 9 -11.63 1.33 3.81
N LEU A 10 -12.07 1.92 4.93
CA LEU A 10 -13.23 1.40 5.67
C LEU A 10 -14.50 1.43 4.83
N THR A 11 -14.65 2.44 3.96
CA THR A 11 -15.79 2.50 3.02
C THR A 11 -15.69 1.42 1.95
N MET A 12 -14.51 1.18 1.38
CA MET A 12 -14.29 0.11 0.41
C MET A 12 -14.59 -1.27 1.00
N LEU A 13 -14.21 -1.53 2.26
CA LEU A 13 -14.51 -2.79 2.94
C LEU A 13 -16.03 -3.01 3.08
N ARG A 14 -16.76 -1.96 3.46
CA ARG A 14 -18.23 -2.02 3.56
C ARG A 14 -18.87 -2.27 2.18
N GLN A 15 -18.37 -1.58 1.15
CA GLN A 15 -18.86 -1.78 -0.21
C GLN A 15 -18.54 -3.18 -0.73
N ALA A 16 -17.34 -3.69 -0.51
CA ALA A 16 -16.95 -5.05 -0.91
C ALA A 16 -17.92 -6.11 -0.34
N LYS A 17 -18.30 -5.99 0.92
CA LYS A 17 -19.30 -6.87 1.52
C LYS A 17 -20.67 -6.73 0.84
N GLN A 18 -21.12 -5.50 0.57
CA GLN A 18 -22.40 -5.25 -0.11
C GLN A 18 -22.43 -5.83 -1.53
N ASP A 19 -21.30 -5.81 -2.21
CA ASP A 19 -21.12 -6.36 -3.57
C ASP A 19 -20.95 -7.89 -3.57
N GLY A 20 -20.99 -8.53 -2.40
CA GLY A 20 -20.94 -9.99 -2.26
C GLY A 20 -19.53 -10.59 -2.26
N VAL A 21 -18.49 -9.78 -2.03
CA VAL A 21 -17.15 -10.29 -1.77
C VAL A 21 -17.17 -11.07 -0.46
N GLN A 22 -16.65 -12.29 -0.47
CA GLN A 22 -16.71 -13.19 0.68
C GLN A 22 -15.52 -13.07 1.61
N ARG A 23 -14.34 -12.68 1.09
CA ARG A 23 -13.10 -12.60 1.87
C ARG A 23 -12.28 -11.39 1.46
N VAL A 24 -11.80 -10.65 2.46
CA VAL A 24 -10.86 -9.53 2.25
C VAL A 24 -9.73 -9.63 3.27
N PHE A 25 -8.51 -9.59 2.78
CA PHE A 25 -7.30 -9.56 3.60
C PHE A 25 -6.60 -8.21 3.44
N CYS A 26 -6.33 -7.55 4.57
CA CYS A 26 -5.64 -6.27 4.60
C CYS A 26 -4.16 -6.48 4.92
N HIS A 27 -3.28 -6.07 4.02
CA HIS A 27 -1.83 -6.04 4.22
C HIS A 27 -1.45 -4.59 4.52
N ILE A 28 -1.11 -4.28 5.77
CA ILE A 28 -1.00 -2.90 6.24
C ILE A 28 0.43 -2.37 6.16
N LEU A 29 0.59 -1.16 5.62
CA LEU A 29 1.84 -0.42 5.64
C LEU A 29 1.74 0.71 6.66
N LEU A 30 2.61 0.66 7.67
CA LEU A 30 2.59 1.61 8.78
C LEU A 30 3.40 2.85 8.43
N ASP A 31 2.83 4.02 8.71
CA ASP A 31 3.37 5.30 8.28
C ASP A 31 4.38 5.90 9.27
N GLY A 32 3.92 6.48 10.37
CA GLY A 32 4.77 7.12 11.38
C GLY A 32 5.62 8.29 10.88
N ARG A 33 5.36 8.82 9.67
CA ARG A 33 6.06 9.94 9.05
C ARG A 33 5.15 11.11 8.73
N ASP A 34 4.04 10.86 8.02
CA ASP A 34 3.05 11.88 7.67
C ASP A 34 1.97 12.00 8.78
N VAL A 35 2.02 11.10 9.74
CA VAL A 35 1.25 11.07 10.99
C VAL A 35 2.21 10.89 12.17
N PRO A 36 1.77 11.06 13.44
CA PRO A 36 2.65 10.89 14.60
C PRO A 36 3.36 9.54 14.59
N ALA A 37 4.63 9.55 14.99
CA ALA A 37 5.59 8.43 14.82
C ALA A 37 5.15 7.09 15.43
N THR A 38 4.22 7.10 16.39
CA THR A 38 3.74 5.91 17.10
C THR A 38 2.21 5.81 17.11
N SER A 39 1.55 6.38 16.09
CA SER A 39 0.07 6.42 16.00
C SER A 39 -0.58 5.17 15.38
N ALA A 40 0.20 4.18 14.92
CA ALA A 40 -0.31 3.02 14.18
C ALA A 40 -1.41 2.26 14.92
N LEU A 41 -1.31 2.11 16.24
CA LEU A 41 -2.29 1.34 17.02
C LEU A 41 -3.71 1.93 16.92
N SER A 42 -3.85 3.25 16.83
CA SER A 42 -5.17 3.88 16.70
C SER A 42 -5.83 3.58 15.34
N TYR A 43 -5.05 3.46 14.27
CA TYR A 43 -5.54 3.08 12.94
C TYR A 43 -5.82 1.58 12.86
N VAL A 44 -4.96 0.76 13.45
CA VAL A 44 -5.19 -0.69 13.55
C VAL A 44 -6.48 -0.98 14.30
N GLU A 45 -6.73 -0.32 15.43
CA GLU A 45 -7.96 -0.47 16.22
C GLU A 45 -9.22 -0.10 15.40
N GLN A 46 -9.19 1.01 14.66
CA GLN A 46 -10.30 1.40 13.77
C GLN A 46 -10.56 0.35 12.68
N LEU A 47 -9.51 -0.19 12.08
CA LEU A 47 -9.62 -1.22 11.05
C LEU A 47 -10.16 -2.53 11.65
N GLU A 48 -9.60 -3.01 12.75
CA GLU A 48 -10.04 -4.22 13.44
C GLU A 48 -11.49 -4.14 13.89
N GLN A 49 -11.90 -2.97 14.45
CA GLN A 49 -13.29 -2.74 14.82
C GLN A 49 -14.22 -2.84 13.60
N THR A 50 -13.87 -2.19 12.49
CA THR A 50 -14.69 -2.27 11.26
C THR A 50 -14.75 -3.69 10.70
N LEU A 51 -13.64 -4.41 10.70
CA LEU A 51 -13.62 -5.81 10.26
C LEU A 51 -14.49 -6.69 11.16
N ALA A 52 -14.44 -6.49 12.49
CA ALA A 52 -15.28 -7.22 13.43
C ALA A 52 -16.79 -6.95 13.21
N GLU A 53 -17.17 -5.70 12.91
CA GLU A 53 -18.55 -5.32 12.57
C GLU A 53 -19.03 -5.94 11.24
N LEU A 54 -18.12 -6.13 10.29
CA LEU A 54 -18.45 -6.66 8.96
C LEU A 54 -18.47 -8.19 8.91
N ASN A 55 -17.70 -8.85 9.77
CA ASN A 55 -17.57 -10.32 9.78
C ASN A 55 -18.89 -11.00 10.17
N ASP A 56 -19.33 -11.94 9.32
CA ASP A 56 -20.49 -12.79 9.55
C ASP A 56 -20.37 -14.10 8.73
N ASP A 57 -21.43 -14.85 8.60
CA ASP A 57 -21.45 -16.10 7.83
C ASP A 57 -21.19 -15.90 6.31
N THR A 58 -21.29 -14.68 5.81
CA THR A 58 -21.14 -14.33 4.37
C THR A 58 -19.85 -13.60 4.04
N PHE A 59 -19.18 -13.00 5.03
CA PHE A 59 -18.00 -12.17 4.86
C PHE A 59 -16.95 -12.42 5.93
N THR A 60 -15.71 -12.58 5.53
CA THR A 60 -14.54 -12.67 6.40
C THR A 60 -13.51 -11.61 6.01
N GLY A 61 -13.27 -10.65 6.89
CA GLY A 61 -12.23 -9.65 6.75
C GLY A 61 -11.18 -9.78 7.87
N LYS A 62 -9.89 -9.75 7.53
CA LYS A 62 -8.79 -9.83 8.51
C LYS A 62 -7.61 -8.95 8.08
N ILE A 63 -6.84 -8.45 9.05
CA ILE A 63 -5.47 -8.03 8.79
C ILE A 63 -4.64 -9.30 8.62
N ALA A 64 -3.84 -9.39 7.56
CA ALA A 64 -3.08 -10.59 7.24
C ALA A 64 -1.57 -10.42 7.44
N SER A 65 -1.04 -9.25 7.16
CA SER A 65 0.37 -8.93 7.36
C SER A 65 0.59 -7.42 7.45
N GLY A 66 1.79 -7.02 7.81
CA GLY A 66 2.14 -5.61 7.82
C GLY A 66 3.62 -5.37 8.07
N GLY A 67 3.96 -4.09 8.16
CA GLY A 67 5.30 -3.59 8.47
C GLY A 67 5.43 -2.10 8.20
N GLY A 68 6.56 -1.52 8.58
CA GLY A 68 6.84 -0.10 8.42
C GLY A 68 7.21 0.25 6.97
N ARG A 69 6.70 1.37 6.49
CA ARG A 69 6.91 1.88 5.13
C ARG A 69 8.38 2.11 4.74
N MET A 70 9.27 2.22 5.70
CA MET A 70 10.71 2.39 5.46
C MET A 70 11.48 1.07 5.56
N TYR A 71 10.80 -0.02 5.85
CA TYR A 71 11.41 -1.35 5.98
C TYR A 71 10.94 -2.32 4.91
N ILE A 72 9.67 -2.22 4.48
CA ILE A 72 9.10 -3.09 3.44
C ILE A 72 8.38 -2.29 2.36
N THR A 73 8.31 -2.84 1.17
CA THR A 73 7.40 -2.49 0.06
C THR A 73 7.66 -1.13 -0.59
N MET A 74 7.83 -0.07 0.19
CA MET A 74 7.74 1.31 -0.28
C MET A 74 9.10 1.93 -0.62
N ASP A 75 9.94 1.22 -1.36
CA ASP A 75 11.13 1.82 -1.96
C ASP A 75 10.77 2.82 -3.08
N ARG A 76 11.73 3.58 -3.54
CA ARG A 76 11.61 4.49 -4.68
C ARG A 76 12.94 4.68 -5.39
N TYR A 77 12.89 4.98 -6.67
CA TYR A 77 14.06 5.21 -7.53
C TYR A 77 14.93 3.97 -7.72
N GLU A 78 14.36 2.78 -7.51
CA GLU A 78 15.06 1.48 -7.61
C GLU A 78 16.29 1.40 -6.69
N ALA A 79 16.21 2.03 -5.50
CA ALA A 79 17.33 2.13 -4.58
C ALA A 79 17.54 0.84 -3.77
N ASP A 80 16.46 0.14 -3.42
CA ASP A 80 16.51 -1.07 -2.57
C ASP A 80 15.43 -2.10 -2.98
N TRP A 81 15.70 -2.88 -4.00
CA TRP A 81 14.82 -3.97 -4.41
C TRP A 81 14.65 -5.07 -3.36
N ASP A 82 15.59 -5.23 -2.43
CA ASP A 82 15.45 -6.17 -1.32
C ASP A 82 14.35 -5.72 -0.34
N MET A 83 14.17 -4.42 -0.15
CA MET A 83 13.05 -3.85 0.62
C MET A 83 11.70 -4.17 -0.06
N VAL A 84 11.61 -4.01 -1.37
CA VAL A 84 10.40 -4.37 -2.15
C VAL A 84 10.13 -5.86 -2.05
N LYS A 85 11.18 -6.69 -2.21
CA LYS A 85 11.09 -8.15 -2.09
C LYS A 85 10.63 -8.58 -0.71
N ARG A 86 11.15 -8.00 0.39
CA ARG A 86 10.67 -8.30 1.74
C ARG A 86 9.17 -8.06 1.88
N GLY A 87 8.69 -6.93 1.35
CA GLY A 87 7.26 -6.62 1.33
C GLY A 87 6.46 -7.60 0.48
N PHE A 88 6.95 -7.92 -0.71
CA PHE A 88 6.33 -8.90 -1.59
C PHE A 88 6.22 -10.28 -0.92
N ASP A 89 7.32 -10.80 -0.39
CA ASP A 89 7.34 -12.09 0.30
C ASP A 89 6.42 -12.11 1.52
N CYS A 90 6.39 -11.01 2.28
CA CYS A 90 5.51 -10.87 3.44
C CYS A 90 4.03 -10.89 3.03
N HIS A 91 3.64 -10.08 2.06
CA HIS A 91 2.23 -9.93 1.69
C HIS A 91 1.73 -11.09 0.83
N VAL A 92 2.54 -11.57 -0.12
CA VAL A 92 2.15 -12.61 -1.07
C VAL A 92 2.31 -14.00 -0.47
N HIS A 93 3.48 -14.28 0.10
CA HIS A 93 3.83 -15.63 0.56
C HIS A 93 3.66 -15.84 2.06
N GLY A 94 3.37 -14.79 2.83
CA GLY A 94 3.26 -14.88 4.27
C GLY A 94 4.60 -15.17 4.97
N VAL A 95 5.70 -14.65 4.40
CA VAL A 95 7.04 -14.79 4.97
C VAL A 95 7.28 -13.66 5.96
N GLY A 96 7.53 -14.00 7.22
CA GLY A 96 7.79 -13.04 8.29
C GLY A 96 7.54 -13.64 9.66
N ARG A 97 7.86 -12.87 10.71
CA ARG A 97 7.58 -13.28 12.09
C ARG A 97 6.07 -13.33 12.30
N GLN A 98 5.61 -14.46 12.85
CA GLN A 98 4.20 -14.71 13.05
C GLN A 98 3.69 -14.14 14.37
N PHE A 99 2.50 -13.53 14.33
CA PHE A 99 1.80 -12.99 15.48
C PHE A 99 0.31 -13.33 15.44
N PRO A 100 -0.39 -13.34 16.58
CA PRO A 100 -1.83 -13.60 16.60
C PRO A 100 -2.66 -12.42 16.05
N ASP A 101 -2.16 -11.19 16.16
CA ASP A 101 -2.81 -9.96 15.73
C ASP A 101 -1.78 -8.83 15.48
N ALA A 102 -2.20 -7.78 14.79
CA ALA A 102 -1.35 -6.65 14.43
C ALA A 102 -0.93 -5.81 15.64
N LYS A 103 -1.79 -5.66 16.62
CA LYS A 103 -1.47 -4.94 17.87
C LYS A 103 -0.31 -5.59 18.59
N THR A 104 -0.38 -6.90 18.80
CA THR A 104 0.68 -7.69 19.45
C THR A 104 2.00 -7.57 18.68
N ALA A 105 1.98 -7.60 17.34
CA ALA A 105 3.18 -7.42 16.52
C ALA A 105 3.83 -6.05 16.75
N ILE A 106 3.05 -4.98 16.65
CA ILE A 106 3.53 -3.60 16.82
C ILE A 106 4.10 -3.39 18.24
N GLU A 107 3.35 -3.80 19.27
CA GLU A 107 3.77 -3.65 20.68
C GLU A 107 5.05 -4.44 20.97
N THR A 108 5.16 -5.67 20.43
CA THR A 108 6.37 -6.50 20.59
C THR A 108 7.59 -5.85 19.96
N TYR A 109 7.50 -5.43 18.70
CA TYR A 109 8.63 -4.79 18.03
C TYR A 109 9.04 -3.48 18.69
N ARG A 110 8.08 -2.65 19.11
CA ARG A 110 8.39 -1.43 19.87
C ARG A 110 9.10 -1.73 21.20
N ALA A 111 8.69 -2.77 21.91
CA ALA A 111 9.33 -3.18 23.16
C ALA A 111 10.74 -3.75 22.96
N GLU A 112 10.97 -4.50 21.88
CA GLU A 112 12.25 -5.13 21.59
C GLU A 112 13.28 -4.16 21.03
N THR A 113 12.87 -3.19 20.19
CA THR A 113 13.80 -2.36 19.40
C THR A 113 13.70 -0.87 19.68
N GLY A 114 12.61 -0.41 20.30
CA GLY A 114 12.32 1.01 20.45
C GLY A 114 11.96 1.74 19.14
N CYS A 115 11.70 1.01 18.05
CA CYS A 115 11.44 1.59 16.75
C CYS A 115 10.12 2.35 16.69
N ILE A 116 10.06 3.32 15.79
CA ILE A 116 8.82 4.01 15.42
C ILE A 116 8.10 3.25 14.31
N ASP A 117 6.86 3.61 14.02
CA ASP A 117 5.98 2.84 13.13
C ASP A 117 6.53 2.62 11.72
N GLN A 118 7.18 3.65 11.14
CA GLN A 118 7.72 3.53 9.78
C GLN A 118 8.87 2.53 9.65
N ASP A 119 9.53 2.19 10.76
CA ASP A 119 10.73 1.34 10.80
C ASP A 119 10.44 -0.07 11.36
N LEU A 120 9.16 -0.39 11.60
CA LEU A 120 8.73 -1.72 12.06
C LEU A 120 9.07 -2.79 11.02
N HIS A 121 9.63 -3.90 11.49
CA HIS A 121 9.88 -5.06 10.65
C HIS A 121 8.57 -5.67 10.11
N GLU A 122 8.69 -6.49 9.09
CA GLU A 122 7.58 -7.26 8.55
C GLU A 122 7.02 -8.23 9.61
N PHE A 123 5.70 -8.38 9.58
CA PHE A 123 5.00 -9.35 10.40
C PHE A 123 3.85 -9.99 9.63
N VAL A 124 3.51 -11.19 10.03
CA VAL A 124 2.43 -11.98 9.43
C VAL A 124 1.46 -12.40 10.54
N ILE A 125 0.17 -12.24 10.29
CA ILE A 125 -0.85 -12.77 11.18
C ILE A 125 -1.07 -14.23 10.85
N ALA A 126 -0.98 -15.08 11.89
CA ALA A 126 -1.06 -16.51 11.73
C ALA A 126 -2.04 -17.13 12.73
N GLU A 127 -2.80 -18.10 12.26
CA GLU A 127 -3.68 -18.94 13.05
C GLU A 127 -3.24 -20.39 12.91
N ASN A 128 -3.09 -21.10 14.04
CA ASN A 128 -2.61 -22.48 14.07
C ASN A 128 -1.27 -22.71 13.34
N GLY A 129 -0.39 -21.71 13.36
CA GLY A 129 0.93 -21.76 12.71
C GLY A 129 0.92 -21.53 11.19
N ALA A 130 -0.20 -21.14 10.61
CA ALA A 130 -0.32 -20.82 9.19
C ALA A 130 -0.75 -19.36 8.98
N PRO A 131 -0.15 -18.62 7.99
CA PRO A 131 -0.59 -17.30 7.61
C PRO A 131 -2.07 -17.27 7.22
N VAL A 132 -2.81 -16.25 7.67
CA VAL A 132 -4.27 -16.17 7.45
C VAL A 132 -4.67 -15.69 6.06
N GLY A 133 -3.79 -14.95 5.37
CA GLY A 133 -4.15 -14.30 4.09
C GLY A 133 -2.96 -14.15 3.16
N THR A 134 -2.46 -15.26 2.61
CA THR A 134 -1.50 -15.21 1.49
C THR A 134 -2.24 -15.04 0.17
N VAL A 135 -1.60 -14.41 -0.82
CA VAL A 135 -2.17 -14.24 -2.17
C VAL A 135 -2.15 -15.56 -2.92
N LYS A 136 -3.24 -15.92 -3.56
CA LYS A 136 -3.44 -17.18 -4.30
C LYS A 136 -3.84 -16.91 -5.74
N PRO A 137 -3.59 -17.85 -6.66
CA PRO A 137 -4.14 -17.78 -8.00
C PRO A 137 -5.67 -17.59 -7.97
N GLY A 138 -6.15 -16.63 -8.76
CA GLY A 138 -7.55 -16.22 -8.79
C GLY A 138 -7.93 -15.09 -7.82
N ASP A 139 -7.00 -14.66 -6.95
CA ASP A 139 -7.23 -13.50 -6.08
C ASP A 139 -7.11 -12.18 -6.85
N SER A 140 -7.72 -11.14 -6.29
CA SER A 140 -7.55 -9.77 -6.74
C SER A 140 -6.79 -8.99 -5.66
N VAL A 141 -5.79 -8.21 -6.07
CA VAL A 141 -4.98 -7.36 -5.20
C VAL A 141 -5.17 -5.90 -5.59
N ILE A 142 -5.51 -5.06 -4.64
CA ILE A 142 -5.62 -3.62 -4.83
C ILE A 142 -4.54 -2.93 -3.99
N LEU A 143 -3.63 -2.20 -4.62
CA LEU A 143 -2.71 -1.34 -3.91
C LEU A 143 -3.44 -0.04 -3.52
N PHE A 144 -3.84 0.04 -2.26
CA PHE A 144 -4.59 1.17 -1.71
C PHE A 144 -3.68 2.37 -1.44
N ASN A 145 -3.20 3.00 -2.52
CA ASN A 145 -2.27 4.12 -2.48
C ASN A 145 -2.55 5.10 -3.63
N PHE A 146 -2.70 6.40 -3.30
CA PHE A 146 -2.97 7.47 -4.27
C PHE A 146 -1.71 8.22 -4.73
N ARG A 147 -0.53 7.87 -4.22
CA ARG A 147 0.73 8.53 -4.59
C ARG A 147 1.69 7.55 -5.25
N GLY A 148 2.15 7.89 -6.46
CA GLY A 148 2.91 6.98 -7.32
C GLY A 148 4.36 6.72 -6.89
N ASP A 149 5.08 7.70 -6.32
CA ASP A 149 6.54 7.66 -6.14
C ASP A 149 7.09 6.42 -5.38
N ARG A 150 6.29 5.83 -4.50
CA ARG A 150 6.62 4.62 -3.74
C ARG A 150 5.70 3.44 -4.06
N ALA A 151 4.92 3.54 -5.11
CA ALA A 151 3.99 2.52 -5.56
C ALA A 151 4.49 1.77 -6.80
N LEU A 152 5.37 2.41 -7.59
CA LEU A 152 5.83 1.90 -8.88
C LEU A 152 6.50 0.54 -8.78
N GLU A 153 7.45 0.38 -7.88
CA GLU A 153 8.28 -0.82 -7.81
C GLU A 153 7.48 -2.04 -7.37
N ILE A 154 6.65 -1.90 -6.35
CA ILE A 154 5.75 -3.00 -5.94
C ILE A 154 4.70 -3.28 -7.02
N SER A 155 4.20 -2.25 -7.73
CA SER A 155 3.28 -2.46 -8.86
C SER A 155 3.94 -3.21 -10.00
N ARG A 156 5.20 -2.91 -10.33
CA ARG A 156 5.96 -3.70 -11.29
C ARG A 156 6.12 -5.16 -10.84
N ALA A 157 6.44 -5.37 -9.56
CA ALA A 157 6.55 -6.72 -9.02
C ALA A 157 5.24 -7.51 -9.08
N MET A 158 4.08 -6.84 -8.99
CA MET A 158 2.77 -7.48 -9.04
C MET A 158 2.20 -7.64 -10.45
N ASP A 159 2.46 -6.69 -11.36
CA ASP A 159 1.74 -6.56 -12.64
C ASP A 159 2.61 -6.75 -13.90
N ASP A 160 3.94 -6.54 -13.81
CA ASP A 160 4.81 -6.67 -14.98
C ASP A 160 5.09 -8.14 -15.31
N PRO A 161 4.67 -8.63 -16.50
CA PRO A 161 4.95 -10.00 -16.92
C PRO A 161 6.44 -10.28 -17.17
N ASN A 162 7.24 -9.23 -17.40
CA ASN A 162 8.67 -9.32 -17.68
C ASN A 162 9.53 -8.90 -16.45
N PHE A 163 8.95 -8.87 -15.27
CA PHE A 163 9.66 -8.48 -14.04
C PHE A 163 10.86 -9.40 -13.76
N ASP A 164 12.03 -8.81 -13.56
CA ASP A 164 13.31 -9.51 -13.46
C ASP A 164 14.16 -9.11 -12.22
N LYS A 165 13.65 -8.27 -11.32
CA LYS A 165 14.45 -7.73 -10.21
C LYS A 165 14.64 -8.73 -9.06
N PHE A 166 13.69 -9.64 -8.88
CA PHE A 166 13.79 -10.76 -7.94
C PHE A 166 12.87 -11.91 -8.34
N ASP A 167 13.13 -13.10 -7.81
CA ASP A 167 12.26 -14.26 -7.98
C ASP A 167 10.95 -14.06 -7.19
N ARG A 168 9.83 -14.10 -7.90
CA ARG A 168 8.48 -13.96 -7.33
C ARG A 168 7.91 -15.27 -6.77
N GLY A 169 8.63 -16.38 -6.95
CA GLY A 169 8.13 -17.70 -6.60
C GLY A 169 6.85 -18.09 -7.36
N GLU A 170 5.97 -18.82 -6.71
CA GLU A 170 4.66 -19.19 -7.27
C GLU A 170 3.68 -18.01 -7.17
N PHE A 171 3.84 -17.03 -8.08
CA PHE A 171 2.95 -15.88 -8.19
C PHE A 171 2.47 -15.76 -9.64
N HIS A 172 1.20 -16.11 -9.87
CA HIS A 172 0.55 -16.09 -11.18
C HIS A 172 -0.97 -16.01 -11.02
N ASP A 173 -1.67 -15.68 -12.10
CA ASP A 173 -3.14 -15.60 -12.18
C ASP A 173 -3.77 -14.70 -11.09
N VAL A 174 -3.09 -13.60 -10.77
CA VAL A 174 -3.57 -12.58 -9.82
C VAL A 174 -4.00 -11.36 -10.61
N LEU A 175 -5.19 -10.83 -10.31
CA LEU A 175 -5.63 -9.56 -10.85
C LEU A 175 -5.11 -8.44 -9.96
N TYR A 176 -4.19 -7.62 -10.49
CA TYR A 176 -3.66 -6.47 -9.77
C TYR A 176 -4.26 -5.16 -10.26
N ALA A 177 -4.52 -4.23 -9.34
CA ALA A 177 -4.93 -2.88 -9.67
C ALA A 177 -4.36 -1.86 -8.67
N GLY A 178 -3.97 -0.68 -9.15
CA GLY A 178 -3.68 0.49 -8.31
C GLY A 178 -4.93 1.31 -8.02
N MET A 179 -4.84 2.26 -7.11
CA MET A 179 -5.88 3.29 -6.99
C MET A 179 -5.82 4.27 -8.15
N LEU A 180 -4.61 4.58 -8.63
CA LEU A 180 -4.33 5.43 -9.80
C LEU A 180 -3.36 4.71 -10.74
N GLU A 181 -3.24 5.19 -11.97
CA GLU A 181 -2.08 4.95 -12.82
C GLU A 181 -0.90 5.73 -12.24
N TYR A 182 0.13 5.02 -11.76
CA TYR A 182 1.26 5.64 -11.07
C TYR A 182 2.34 6.15 -12.02
N ASP A 183 2.39 5.59 -13.22
CA ASP A 183 3.28 6.01 -14.31
C ASP A 183 2.51 5.89 -15.63
N GLY A 184 2.13 7.04 -16.18
CA GLY A 184 1.36 7.11 -17.43
C GLY A 184 2.21 6.81 -18.68
N ASP A 185 3.53 6.97 -18.60
CA ASP A 185 4.42 6.65 -19.73
C ASP A 185 4.65 5.13 -19.84
N ALA A 186 4.81 4.49 -18.70
CA ALA A 186 5.01 3.04 -18.61
C ALA A 186 3.69 2.25 -18.47
N HIS A 187 2.56 2.92 -18.31
CA HIS A 187 1.24 2.32 -18.02
C HIS A 187 1.26 1.37 -16.82
N ILE A 188 1.77 1.88 -15.68
CA ILE A 188 1.90 1.11 -14.45
C ILE A 188 1.00 1.69 -13.34
N PRO A 189 0.15 0.86 -12.76
CA PRO A 189 -0.21 -0.51 -13.17
C PRO A 189 -1.10 -0.52 -14.42
N SER A 190 -1.26 -1.67 -15.05
CA SER A 190 -2.11 -1.85 -16.23
C SER A 190 -3.62 -1.65 -15.94
N ARG A 191 -4.00 -1.73 -14.67
CA ARG A 191 -5.37 -1.49 -14.19
C ARG A 191 -5.36 -0.57 -12.98
N TYR A 192 -6.30 0.36 -12.96
CA TYR A 192 -6.48 1.28 -11.83
C TYR A 192 -7.96 1.62 -11.64
N LEU A 193 -8.32 2.07 -10.42
CA LEU A 193 -9.71 2.28 -10.03
C LEU A 193 -10.19 3.71 -10.26
N VAL A 194 -9.30 4.68 -10.24
CA VAL A 194 -9.63 6.11 -10.35
C VAL A 194 -8.78 6.71 -11.45
N GLU A 195 -9.44 7.39 -12.39
CA GLU A 195 -8.75 8.13 -13.44
C GLU A 195 -7.90 9.26 -12.84
N PRO A 196 -6.72 9.55 -13.40
CA PRO A 196 -5.97 10.72 -13.02
C PRO A 196 -6.82 11.98 -13.17
N PRO A 197 -6.74 12.94 -12.23
CA PRO A 197 -7.50 14.17 -12.34
C PRO A 197 -7.05 14.98 -13.56
N ASP A 198 -8.01 15.43 -14.35
CA ASP A 198 -7.78 16.41 -15.40
C ASP A 198 -7.80 17.81 -14.76
N ILE A 199 -6.62 18.41 -14.58
CA ILE A 199 -6.45 19.69 -13.89
C ILE A 199 -6.27 20.79 -14.91
N GLU A 200 -7.32 21.57 -15.12
CA GLU A 200 -7.32 22.76 -15.95
C GLU A 200 -7.22 24.04 -15.09
N HIS A 201 -6.87 25.14 -15.74
CA HIS A 201 -6.81 26.49 -15.12
C HIS A 201 -5.84 26.58 -13.93
N THR A 202 -4.68 25.97 -14.09
CA THR A 202 -3.61 26.06 -13.09
C THR A 202 -3.10 27.50 -12.98
N LEU A 203 -2.45 27.81 -11.85
CA LEU A 203 -1.82 29.13 -11.66
C LEU A 203 -0.80 29.43 -12.77
N THR A 204 0.00 28.46 -13.17
CA THR A 204 0.97 28.55 -14.27
C THR A 204 0.29 28.91 -15.58
N GLU A 205 -0.79 28.23 -15.96
CA GLU A 205 -1.56 28.56 -17.18
C GLU A 205 -2.06 30.00 -17.16
N LEU A 206 -2.63 30.44 -16.03
CA LEU A 206 -3.14 31.81 -15.88
C LEU A 206 -2.02 32.83 -15.97
N LEU A 207 -0.87 32.64 -15.34
CA LEU A 207 0.27 33.53 -15.37
C LEU A 207 0.84 33.64 -16.81
N VAL A 208 1.06 32.48 -17.44
CA VAL A 208 1.59 32.43 -18.83
C VAL A 208 0.61 33.06 -19.80
N SER A 209 -0.70 32.85 -19.67
CA SER A 209 -1.73 33.47 -20.51
C SER A 209 -1.73 35.02 -20.42
N GLN A 210 -1.25 35.57 -19.31
CA GLN A 210 -1.09 37.02 -19.10
C GLN A 210 0.31 37.52 -19.51
N GLY A 211 1.13 36.70 -20.15
CA GLY A 211 2.49 37.03 -20.57
C GLY A 211 3.49 37.20 -19.42
N ILE A 212 3.18 36.62 -18.25
CA ILE A 212 4.08 36.64 -17.10
C ILE A 212 5.05 35.47 -17.24
N ASN A 213 6.33 35.75 -17.12
CA ASN A 213 7.36 34.71 -17.10
C ASN A 213 7.38 34.03 -15.72
N GLU A 214 7.28 32.73 -15.71
CA GLU A 214 7.38 31.90 -14.53
C GLU A 214 8.67 31.10 -14.57
N TYR A 215 9.26 30.87 -13.39
CA TYR A 215 10.40 30.02 -13.21
C TYR A 215 10.09 28.96 -12.16
N ALA A 216 9.80 27.73 -12.59
CA ALA A 216 9.51 26.62 -11.73
C ALA A 216 10.81 25.99 -11.21
N LEU A 217 10.98 25.94 -9.88
CA LEU A 217 12.15 25.39 -9.22
C LEU A 217 11.75 24.41 -8.11
N SER A 218 12.34 23.24 -8.10
CA SER A 218 12.09 22.21 -7.11
C SER A 218 13.34 21.38 -6.86
N GLU A 219 13.40 20.70 -5.72
CA GLU A 219 14.37 19.62 -5.52
C GLU A 219 13.99 18.43 -6.43
N THR A 220 14.99 17.61 -6.80
CA THR A 220 14.79 16.46 -7.70
C THR A 220 13.63 15.55 -7.28
N GLN A 221 13.45 15.34 -5.98
CA GLN A 221 12.42 14.45 -5.44
C GLN A 221 10.98 15.00 -5.57
N LYS A 222 10.83 16.26 -5.93
CA LYS A 222 9.54 16.96 -6.01
C LYS A 222 9.30 17.63 -7.36
N TYR A 223 10.15 17.37 -8.35
CA TYR A 223 10.00 18.04 -9.66
C TYR A 223 8.61 17.78 -10.26
N GLY A 224 8.09 16.57 -10.18
CA GLY A 224 6.76 16.24 -10.69
C GLY A 224 5.60 17.00 -10.02
N HIS A 225 5.78 17.53 -8.80
CA HIS A 225 4.76 18.35 -8.13
C HIS A 225 4.78 19.81 -8.58
N VAL A 226 5.76 20.20 -9.36
CA VAL A 226 5.97 21.59 -9.84
C VAL A 226 5.85 21.69 -11.35
N THR A 227 6.15 20.60 -12.07
CA THR A 227 6.27 20.60 -13.55
C THR A 227 5.17 19.81 -14.25
N TYR A 228 4.38 19.05 -13.52
CA TYR A 228 3.23 18.27 -14.05
C TYR A 228 1.94 18.66 -13.36
#